data_4078ba80c1c8b5178391945435616e1f
#
_entry.id   4078ba80c1c8b5178391945435616e1f
#
_cell.length_a   1.000
_cell.length_b   1.000
_cell.length_c   1.000
_cell.angle_alpha   90.00
_cell.angle_beta   90.00
_cell.angle_gamma   90.00
#
_symmetry.space_group_name_H-M   'P 1'
#
loop_
_entity.id
_entity.type
_entity.pdbx_description
1 polymer ?
#
loop_
_entity_poly.entity_id
_entity_poly.type
_entity_poly.pdbx_seq_one_letter_code
_entity_poly.pdbx_strand_id
1 'polypeptide(L)'
;MTVPPFIDTHHHLWDLENNPYPWLMEPIDHFVGDYSAIRKSWLIGDLHEGAKDIPLRKSVHVQAEWDHDADPVGETAWLQGVADDAGSRGMPNAIIAYANLS
;
A
#
# COMPACT_ATOMS: atom_id res chain seq x y z
N MET A 1 18.15 10.23 23.56
CA MET A 1 18.65 9.76 22.24
C MET A 1 17.56 9.97 21.21
N THR A 2 17.88 10.64 20.13
CA THR A 2 16.93 10.86 19.04
C THR A 2 17.04 9.75 18.01
N VAL A 3 15.90 9.28 17.53
CA VAL A 3 15.86 8.34 16.41
C VAL A 3 16.12 9.13 15.14
N PRO A 4 17.06 8.72 14.26
CA PRO A 4 17.30 9.44 13.01
C PRO A 4 16.08 9.34 12.09
N PRO A 5 15.87 10.34 11.22
CA PRO A 5 14.82 10.23 10.20
C PRO A 5 15.11 9.08 9.25
N PHE A 6 14.05 8.44 8.74
CA PHE A 6 14.21 7.32 7.81
C PHE A 6 13.17 7.34 6.70
N ILE A 7 13.42 6.52 5.70
CA ILE A 7 12.56 6.32 4.54
C ILE A 7 12.15 4.85 4.53
N ASP A 8 10.84 4.59 4.49
CA ASP A 8 10.33 3.23 4.29
C ASP A 8 10.33 2.94 2.80
N THR A 9 11.17 2.02 2.35
CA THR A 9 11.35 1.71 0.94
C THR A 9 10.48 0.55 0.45
N HIS A 10 9.62 -0.02 1.31
CA HIS A 10 8.79 -1.14 0.92
C HIS A 10 7.58 -1.25 1.85
N HIS A 11 6.46 -0.67 1.44
CA HIS A 11 5.20 -0.87 2.15
C HIS A 11 4.05 -1.07 1.15
N HIS A 12 2.91 -1.47 1.69
CA HIS A 12 1.71 -1.69 0.90
C HIS A 12 0.53 -0.96 1.54
N LEU A 13 -0.31 -0.38 0.69
CA LEU A 13 -1.62 0.13 1.08
C LEU A 13 -2.67 -0.56 0.23
N TRP A 14 -3.83 -0.85 0.79
CA TRP A 14 -4.96 -1.38 0.04
C TRP A 14 -6.27 -0.94 0.67
N ASP A 15 -7.21 -0.58 -0.20
CA ASP A 15 -8.57 -0.20 0.18
C ASP A 15 -9.52 -1.29 -0.33
N LEU A 16 -9.89 -2.23 0.55
CA LEU A 16 -10.72 -3.37 0.16
C LEU A 16 -12.18 -3.01 -0.08
N GLU A 17 -12.61 -1.81 0.31
CA GLU A 17 -13.98 -1.36 0.06
C GLU A 17 -14.17 -0.79 -1.34
N ASN A 18 -13.11 -0.22 -1.91
CA ASN A 18 -13.20 0.53 -3.16
C ASN A 18 -12.35 -0.04 -4.29
N ASN A 19 -11.35 -0.87 -3.98
CA ASN A 19 -10.36 -1.35 -4.95
C ASN A 19 -10.34 -2.88 -5.03
N PRO A 20 -10.01 -3.45 -6.21
CA PRO A 20 -10.01 -4.91 -6.39
C PRO A 20 -8.69 -5.55 -6.02
N TYR A 21 -8.69 -6.33 -4.96
CA TYR A 21 -7.55 -7.15 -4.54
C TYR A 21 -8.05 -8.58 -4.27
N PRO A 22 -8.23 -9.39 -5.33
CA PRO A 22 -8.86 -10.71 -5.17
C PRO A 22 -8.22 -11.60 -4.11
N TRP A 23 -6.90 -11.58 -3.99
CA TRP A 23 -6.19 -12.41 -3.01
C TRP A 23 -6.49 -12.02 -1.55
N LEU A 24 -6.93 -10.77 -1.31
CA LEU A 24 -7.32 -10.27 0.01
C LEU A 24 -8.82 -10.35 0.23
N MET A 25 -9.61 -10.35 -0.83
CA MET A 25 -11.07 -10.30 -0.77
C MET A 25 -11.69 -11.68 -0.65
N GLU A 26 -11.05 -12.71 -1.21
CA GLU A 26 -11.57 -14.07 -1.27
C GLU A 26 -10.67 -15.01 -0.46
N PRO A 27 -11.26 -15.99 0.26
CA PRO A 27 -10.49 -16.98 0.99
C PRO A 27 -9.91 -18.01 0.02
N ILE A 28 -8.70 -17.77 -0.46
CA ILE A 28 -7.98 -18.69 -1.34
C ILE A 28 -6.78 -19.28 -0.62
N ASP A 29 -6.44 -20.52 -0.97
CA ASP A 29 -5.21 -21.13 -0.49
C ASP A 29 -4.02 -20.38 -1.07
N HIS A 30 -3.12 -19.96 -0.20
CA HIS A 30 -1.95 -19.21 -0.61
C HIS A 30 -0.69 -19.89 -0.06
N PHE A 31 0.40 -19.84 -0.81
CA PHE A 31 1.63 -20.50 -0.40
C PHE A 31 2.21 -19.96 0.91
N VAL A 32 1.85 -18.76 1.32
CA VAL A 32 2.29 -18.18 2.60
C VAL A 32 1.46 -18.66 3.79
N GLY A 33 0.39 -19.45 3.56
CA GLY A 33 -0.47 -19.97 4.62
C GLY A 33 -1.62 -19.05 4.97
N ASP A 34 -2.05 -19.06 6.24
CA ASP A 34 -3.18 -18.27 6.71
C ASP A 34 -2.79 -16.79 6.84
N TYR A 35 -3.41 -15.94 6.04
CA TYR A 35 -3.20 -14.49 6.07
C TYR A 35 -4.49 -13.72 6.42
N SER A 36 -5.43 -14.37 7.08
CA SER A 36 -6.72 -13.75 7.41
C SER A 36 -6.57 -12.45 8.23
N ALA A 37 -5.51 -12.34 9.03
CA ALA A 37 -5.27 -11.16 9.85
C ALA A 37 -5.03 -9.88 9.03
N ILE A 38 -4.55 -9.99 7.79
CA ILE A 38 -4.31 -8.84 6.92
C ILE A 38 -5.42 -8.58 5.91
N ARG A 39 -6.50 -9.40 5.93
CA ARG A 39 -7.64 -9.25 5.03
C ARG A 39 -8.57 -8.13 5.51
N LYS A 40 -8.04 -6.93 5.61
CA LYS A 40 -8.75 -5.70 5.98
C LYS A 40 -8.06 -4.53 5.30
N SER A 41 -8.75 -3.42 5.14
CA SER A 41 -8.16 -2.23 4.54
C SER A 41 -6.97 -1.73 5.38
N TRP A 42 -5.93 -1.27 4.69
CA TRP A 42 -4.76 -0.64 5.29
C TRP A 42 -4.46 0.62 4.49
N LEU A 43 -4.76 1.77 5.06
CA LEU A 43 -4.73 3.05 4.38
C LEU A 43 -3.59 3.94 4.91
N ILE A 44 -3.41 5.10 4.27
CA ILE A 44 -2.29 5.99 4.64
C ILE A 44 -2.36 6.43 6.11
N GLY A 45 -3.54 6.59 6.66
CA GLY A 45 -3.71 6.91 8.07
C GLY A 45 -3.20 5.80 8.99
N ASP A 46 -3.36 4.54 8.58
CA ASP A 46 -2.84 3.39 9.33
C ASP A 46 -1.32 3.38 9.31
N LEU A 47 -0.71 3.72 8.17
CA LEU A 47 0.74 3.82 8.07
C LEU A 47 1.28 4.89 9.03
N HIS A 48 0.67 6.08 9.04
CA HIS A 48 1.10 7.17 9.91
C HIS A 48 0.90 6.83 11.38
N GLU A 49 -0.22 6.18 11.73
CA GLU A 49 -0.48 5.74 13.10
C GLU A 49 0.55 4.69 13.54
N GLY A 50 0.86 3.73 12.69
CA GLY A 50 1.86 2.70 12.99
C GLY A 50 3.27 3.26 13.15
N ALA A 51 3.56 4.36 12.47
CA ALA A 51 4.88 4.99 12.49
C ALA A 51 4.96 6.23 13.38
N LYS A 52 3.95 6.47 14.24
CA LYS A 52 3.85 7.73 14.99
C LYS A 52 5.03 8.01 15.92
N ASP A 53 5.69 6.97 16.41
CA ASP A 53 6.82 7.10 17.36
C ASP A 53 8.18 7.14 16.65
N ILE A 54 8.19 7.14 15.32
CA ILE A 54 9.42 7.16 14.53
C ILE A 54 9.33 8.24 13.44
N PRO A 55 10.46 8.89 13.13
CA PRO A 55 10.43 10.01 12.17
C PRO A 55 10.44 9.54 10.72
N LEU A 56 9.33 8.98 10.26
CA LEU A 56 9.13 8.59 8.87
C LEU A 56 9.02 9.84 8.00
N ARG A 57 9.92 9.99 7.04
CA ARG A 57 9.98 11.17 6.18
C ARG A 57 9.37 10.94 4.81
N LYS A 58 9.62 9.77 4.24
CA LYS A 58 9.16 9.41 2.90
C LYS A 58 8.85 7.93 2.86
N SER A 59 8.09 7.52 1.87
CA SER A 59 7.80 6.10 1.67
C SER A 59 7.76 5.74 0.18
N VAL A 60 8.03 4.47 -0.10
CA VAL A 60 7.89 3.87 -1.43
C VAL A 60 6.87 2.75 -1.32
N HIS A 61 5.76 2.86 -2.05
CA HIS A 61 4.75 1.82 -2.14
C HIS A 61 5.18 0.78 -3.17
N VAL A 62 5.07 -0.49 -2.81
CA VAL A 62 5.27 -1.60 -3.74
C VAL A 62 3.91 -2.18 -4.09
N GLN A 63 3.67 -2.49 -5.35
CA GLN A 63 2.39 -3.01 -5.84
C GLN A 63 1.86 -4.14 -4.93
N ALA A 64 0.55 -4.15 -4.71
CA ALA A 64 -0.09 -5.04 -3.73
C ALA A 64 -1.01 -6.07 -4.40
N GLU A 65 -0.69 -6.50 -5.61
CA GLU A 65 -1.46 -7.48 -6.38
C GLU A 65 -2.90 -7.04 -6.62
N TRP A 66 -3.06 -5.83 -7.15
CA TRP A 66 -4.32 -5.34 -7.72
C TRP A 66 -4.82 -6.35 -8.76
N ASP A 67 -6.12 -6.48 -8.90
CA ASP A 67 -6.69 -7.43 -9.85
C ASP A 67 -6.08 -7.24 -11.26
N HIS A 68 -5.36 -8.27 -11.71
CA HIS A 68 -4.65 -8.21 -13.00
C HIS A 68 -5.59 -8.23 -14.20
N ASP A 69 -6.86 -8.63 -14.00
CA ASP A 69 -7.89 -8.57 -15.03
C ASP A 69 -8.54 -7.19 -15.11
N ALA A 70 -8.31 -6.33 -14.11
CA ALA A 70 -8.65 -4.93 -14.15
C ALA A 70 -7.47 -4.12 -14.68
N ASP A 71 -7.66 -2.83 -14.93
CA ASP A 71 -6.56 -1.99 -15.39
C ASP A 71 -5.54 -1.78 -14.26
N PRO A 72 -4.32 -2.33 -14.37
CA PRO A 72 -3.31 -2.22 -13.29
C PRO A 72 -2.84 -0.78 -13.03
N VAL A 73 -3.02 0.13 -13.98
CA VAL A 73 -2.75 1.57 -13.78
C VAL A 73 -3.68 2.15 -12.72
N GLY A 74 -4.81 1.50 -12.46
CA GLY A 74 -5.76 1.93 -11.43
C GLY A 74 -5.13 2.02 -10.04
N GLU A 75 -4.28 1.06 -9.67
CA GLU A 75 -3.59 1.12 -8.39
C GLU A 75 -2.67 2.34 -8.30
N THR A 76 -1.88 2.59 -9.34
CA THR A 76 -0.98 3.74 -9.39
C THR A 76 -1.75 5.06 -9.34
N ALA A 77 -2.85 5.15 -10.08
CA ALA A 77 -3.69 6.35 -10.07
C ALA A 77 -4.30 6.60 -8.68
N TRP A 78 -4.77 5.56 -8.00
CA TRP A 78 -5.30 5.66 -6.65
C TRP A 78 -4.21 6.14 -5.68
N LEU A 79 -3.01 5.56 -5.75
CA LEU A 79 -1.90 5.93 -4.87
C LEU A 79 -1.43 7.37 -5.12
N GLN A 80 -1.45 7.83 -6.36
CA GLN A 80 -1.14 9.22 -6.66
C GLN A 80 -2.15 10.16 -6.00
N GLY A 81 -3.44 9.79 -6.04
CA GLY A 81 -4.48 10.54 -5.34
C GLY A 81 -4.25 10.57 -3.83
N VAL A 82 -3.81 9.46 -3.24
CA VAL A 82 -3.46 9.40 -1.82
C VAL A 82 -2.31 10.36 -1.52
N ALA A 83 -1.25 10.33 -2.32
CA ALA A 83 -0.08 11.20 -2.12
C ALA A 83 -0.42 12.68 -2.28
N ASP A 84 -1.36 13.00 -3.15
CA ASP A 84 -1.80 14.38 -3.39
C ASP A 84 -2.73 14.91 -2.28
N ASP A 85 -3.28 14.04 -1.45
CA ASP A 85 -4.13 14.45 -0.33
C ASP A 85 -3.29 15.09 0.78
N ALA A 86 -3.75 16.20 1.33
CA ALA A 86 -3.01 16.96 2.32
C ALA A 86 -2.65 16.15 3.58
N GLY A 87 -3.49 15.20 3.98
CA GLY A 87 -3.24 14.38 5.17
C GLY A 87 -2.17 13.31 5.00
N SER A 88 -1.75 13.03 3.76
CA SER A 88 -0.79 11.96 3.48
C SER A 88 0.67 12.37 3.72
N ARG A 89 0.96 13.65 3.87
CA ARG A 89 2.33 14.21 3.94
C ARG A 89 3.14 13.92 2.67
N GLY A 90 2.46 13.81 1.52
CA GLY A 90 3.08 13.49 0.24
C GLY A 90 3.38 12.01 0.03
N MET A 91 2.98 11.15 0.94
CA MET A 91 3.25 9.70 0.85
C MET A 91 2.12 8.95 0.16
N PRO A 92 2.42 7.91 -0.63
CA PRO A 92 3.79 7.47 -0.95
C PRO A 92 4.50 8.44 -1.88
N ASN A 93 5.80 8.64 -1.68
CA ASN A 93 6.61 9.56 -2.48
C ASN A 93 7.04 8.94 -3.80
N ALA A 94 7.09 7.61 -3.86
CA ALA A 94 7.38 6.85 -5.07
C ALA A 94 6.53 5.57 -5.08
N ILE A 95 6.30 5.04 -6.27
CA ILE A 95 5.41 3.89 -6.47
C ILE A 95 6.12 2.90 -7.39
N ILE A 96 6.26 1.65 -6.93
CA ILE A 96 6.70 0.53 -7.76
C ILE A 96 5.43 -0.18 -8.22
N ALA A 97 5.12 -0.06 -9.50
CA ALA A 97 3.88 -0.54 -10.07
C ALA A 97 4.02 -1.93 -10.69
N TYR A 98 2.89 -2.65 -10.77
CA TYR A 98 2.81 -3.86 -11.56
C TYR A 98 2.74 -3.51 -13.05
N ALA A 99 3.41 -4.30 -13.86
CA ALA A 99 3.32 -4.20 -15.31
C ALA A 99 3.38 -5.60 -15.93
N ASN A 100 2.49 -5.84 -16.90
CA ASN A 100 2.52 -7.06 -17.70
C ASN A 100 3.34 -6.77 -18.96
N LEU A 101 4.51 -7.39 -19.04
CA LEU A 101 5.46 -7.18 -20.14
C LEU A 101 5.40 -8.26 -21.23
N SER A 102 4.42 -9.18 -21.14
CA SER A 102 4.24 -10.26 -22.11
C SER A 102 3.59 -9.76 -23.39
#